data_663c526ff814830af6ccbeb1a1a13199
#
_entry.id   663c526ff814830af6ccbeb1a1a13199
#
_cell.length_a   1.000
_cell.length_b   1.000
_cell.length_c   1.000
_cell.angle_alpha   90.00
_cell.angle_beta   90.00
_cell.angle_gamma   90.00
#
_symmetry.space_group_name_H-M   'P 1'
#
loop_
_entity.id
_entity.type
_entity.pdbx_description
1 polymer ?
#
loop_
_entity_poly.entity_id
_entity_poly.type
_entity_poly.pdbx_seq_one_letter_code
_entity_poly.pdbx_strand_id
1 'polypeptide(L)'
;TDGLHQIGAEVIHGGLVATPGLHNSVIGTQSDAGLMVTASHNPSTDSGVKFFDARGRKSMPEFEQRVANIAWKIAEREENREPEPELCRPDKMVNAENGHRNTLAKRFEMMAADLAIEVESINWPEILGISELLLDSSGGAATEWFATGLTRRGIPFREVSNLDSPLNEDCGAGNLSPTDSWTWSQMQTHEHRLLRSLGDLYHNHPPNSGSLIGAALDGDGDRCLLIESTVNGAKVVDGDQMADDLMRAWDV
;
A
#
# COMPACT_ATOMS: atom_id res chain seq x y z
N THR A 1 8.80 -7.07 20.63
CA THR A 1 8.78 -6.17 21.80
C THR A 1 9.86 -6.58 22.81
N ASP A 2 9.93 -7.87 23.20
CA ASP A 2 10.89 -8.40 24.20
C ASP A 2 12.34 -8.05 23.93
N GLY A 3 12.85 -8.35 22.75
CA GLY A 3 14.24 -8.07 22.41
C GLY A 3 14.60 -6.58 22.52
N LEU A 4 13.64 -5.68 22.28
CA LEU A 4 13.84 -4.25 22.45
C LEU A 4 13.88 -3.87 23.93
N HIS A 5 13.01 -4.42 24.77
CA HIS A 5 13.03 -4.21 26.21
C HIS A 5 14.30 -4.77 26.86
N GLN A 6 14.81 -5.93 26.39
CA GLN A 6 16.06 -6.51 26.91
C GLN A 6 17.27 -5.60 26.73
N ILE A 7 17.27 -4.72 25.73
CA ILE A 7 18.31 -3.72 25.52
C ILE A 7 17.97 -2.35 26.12
N GLY A 8 16.87 -2.26 26.90
CA GLY A 8 16.45 -1.04 27.58
C GLY A 8 15.74 -0.01 26.71
N ALA A 9 15.20 -0.41 25.56
CA ALA A 9 14.44 0.47 24.70
C ALA A 9 12.99 0.63 25.21
N GLU A 10 12.46 1.86 25.19
CA GLU A 10 11.04 2.13 25.31
C GLU A 10 10.32 1.79 23.99
N VAL A 11 9.25 1.03 24.03
CA VAL A 11 8.55 0.56 22.85
C VAL A 11 7.18 1.23 22.70
N ILE A 12 7.02 1.97 21.61
CA ILE A 12 5.75 2.57 21.19
C ILE A 12 5.18 1.71 20.04
N HIS A 13 4.01 1.12 20.25
CA HIS A 13 3.35 0.30 19.24
C HIS A 13 2.36 1.12 18.42
N GLY A 14 2.55 1.13 17.09
CA GLY A 14 1.74 1.92 16.14
C GLY A 14 0.43 1.27 15.69
N GLY A 15 0.21 -0.01 16.02
CA GLY A 15 -0.89 -0.79 15.48
C GLY A 15 -0.63 -1.29 14.05
N LEU A 16 -1.70 -1.68 13.36
CA LEU A 16 -1.67 -1.99 11.94
C LEU A 16 -1.66 -0.66 11.17
N VAL A 17 -0.66 -0.47 10.32
CA VAL A 17 -0.48 0.78 9.56
C VAL A 17 0.30 0.51 8.28
N ALA A 18 0.05 1.29 7.24
CA ALA A 18 0.88 1.26 6.04
C ALA A 18 2.32 1.72 6.33
N THR A 19 3.29 1.21 5.59
CA THR A 19 4.71 1.57 5.74
C THR A 19 4.96 3.08 5.77
N PRO A 20 4.38 3.92 4.89
CA PRO A 20 4.52 5.38 4.99
C PRO A 20 3.87 5.98 6.26
N GLY A 21 2.93 5.28 6.88
CA GLY A 21 2.34 5.69 8.16
C GLY A 21 3.31 5.49 9.33
N LEU A 22 4.14 4.44 9.31
CA LEU A 22 5.22 4.27 10.28
C LEU A 22 6.24 5.41 10.15
N HIS A 23 6.65 5.79 8.94
CA HIS A 23 7.52 6.95 8.70
C HIS A 23 6.98 8.21 9.41
N ASN A 24 5.70 8.53 9.20
CA ASN A 24 5.04 9.66 9.84
C ASN A 24 4.99 9.52 11.37
N SER A 25 4.76 8.30 11.87
CA SER A 25 4.72 8.01 13.31
C SER A 25 6.06 8.22 13.99
N VAL A 26 7.16 7.74 13.41
CA VAL A 26 8.50 7.93 13.95
C VAL A 26 8.81 9.41 14.16
N ILE A 27 8.50 10.23 13.14
CA ILE A 27 8.70 11.69 13.23
C ILE A 27 7.76 12.31 14.28
N GLY A 28 6.47 11.94 14.26
CA GLY A 28 5.45 12.51 15.13
C GLY A 28 5.62 12.17 16.61
N THR A 29 6.16 11.00 16.92
CA THR A 29 6.48 10.57 18.30
C THR A 29 7.90 10.92 18.72
N GLN A 30 8.73 11.48 17.83
CA GLN A 30 10.13 11.76 18.06
C GLN A 30 10.93 10.51 18.49
N SER A 31 10.59 9.36 17.94
CA SER A 31 11.27 8.10 18.24
C SER A 31 12.65 8.04 17.60
N ASP A 32 13.61 7.36 18.27
CA ASP A 32 14.98 7.19 17.76
C ASP A 32 15.04 6.26 16.53
N ALA A 33 14.09 5.33 16.42
CA ALA A 33 13.98 4.40 15.30
C ALA A 33 12.56 3.90 15.10
N GLY A 34 12.28 3.34 13.93
CA GLY A 34 11.04 2.60 13.62
C GLY A 34 11.33 1.22 13.06
N LEU A 35 10.49 0.26 13.44
CA LEU A 35 10.53 -1.10 12.92
C LEU A 35 9.15 -1.47 12.39
N MET A 36 9.10 -1.89 11.12
CA MET A 36 7.89 -2.40 10.47
C MET A 36 8.03 -3.90 10.24
N VAL A 37 7.13 -4.66 10.83
CA VAL A 37 7.03 -6.10 10.53
C VAL A 37 6.13 -6.25 9.30
N THR A 38 6.70 -6.64 8.19
CA THR A 38 5.99 -6.80 6.92
C THR A 38 6.83 -7.62 5.92
N ALA A 39 6.17 -8.36 5.06
CA ALA A 39 6.78 -8.94 3.86
C ALA A 39 6.38 -8.21 2.57
N SER A 40 5.72 -7.03 2.70
CA SER A 40 5.26 -6.19 1.58
C SER A 40 4.35 -6.98 0.62
N HIS A 41 4.83 -7.25 -0.58
CA HIS A 41 4.10 -7.95 -1.65
C HIS A 41 4.38 -9.46 -1.73
N ASN A 42 5.21 -9.99 -0.82
CA ASN A 42 5.51 -11.42 -0.79
C ASN A 42 4.30 -12.25 -0.32
N PRO A 43 4.30 -13.57 -0.51
CA PRO A 43 3.29 -14.46 0.04
C PRO A 43 3.10 -14.27 1.55
N SER A 44 1.90 -14.51 2.06
CA SER A 44 1.54 -14.36 3.47
C SER A 44 2.36 -15.25 4.43
N THR A 45 3.05 -16.27 3.91
CA THR A 45 3.98 -17.13 4.66
C THR A 45 5.30 -16.46 4.97
N ASP A 46 5.65 -15.41 4.25
CA ASP A 46 6.89 -14.68 4.45
C ASP A 46 6.74 -13.63 5.55
N SER A 47 7.84 -13.32 6.20
CA SER A 47 7.91 -12.24 7.17
C SER A 47 9.26 -11.52 7.08
N GLY A 48 9.25 -10.22 7.29
CA GLY A 48 10.44 -9.39 7.25
C GLY A 48 10.34 -8.21 8.19
N VAL A 49 11.42 -7.45 8.30
CA VAL A 49 11.46 -6.22 9.09
C VAL A 49 12.11 -5.10 8.28
N LYS A 50 11.38 -4.00 8.10
CA LYS A 50 11.92 -2.75 7.55
C LYS A 50 12.36 -1.86 8.71
N PHE A 51 13.54 -1.23 8.61
CA PHE A 51 14.09 -0.32 9.61
C PHE A 51 13.99 1.12 9.15
N PHE A 52 13.73 2.03 10.10
CA PHE A 52 13.64 3.47 9.86
C PHE A 52 14.51 4.21 10.91
N ASP A 53 15.19 5.26 10.47
CA ASP A 53 15.95 6.15 11.36
C ASP A 53 15.02 7.16 12.08
N ALA A 54 15.57 7.95 13.00
CA ALA A 54 14.83 8.99 13.73
C ALA A 54 14.19 10.07 12.84
N ARG A 55 14.59 10.17 11.59
CA ARG A 55 13.98 11.05 10.58
C ARG A 55 12.90 10.35 9.75
N GLY A 56 12.53 9.12 10.12
CA GLY A 56 11.59 8.29 9.40
C GLY A 56 12.11 7.75 8.06
N ARG A 57 13.40 7.84 7.75
CA ARG A 57 13.95 7.35 6.49
C ARG A 57 14.26 5.86 6.59
N LYS A 58 13.86 5.11 5.58
CA LYS A 58 14.19 3.68 5.48
C LYS A 58 15.71 3.47 5.50
N SER A 59 16.15 2.40 6.15
CA SER A 59 17.55 1.98 6.22
C SER A 59 18.14 1.71 4.83
N MET A 60 19.45 1.91 4.72
CA MET A 60 20.22 1.59 3.51
C MET A 60 20.52 0.08 3.46
N PRO A 61 20.70 -0.51 2.27
CA PRO A 61 20.94 -1.94 2.09
C PRO A 61 22.12 -2.49 2.90
N GLU A 62 23.17 -1.69 3.07
CA GLU A 62 24.36 -2.09 3.84
C GLU A 62 24.04 -2.27 5.34
N PHE A 63 23.14 -1.45 5.88
CA PHE A 63 22.66 -1.62 7.25
C PHE A 63 21.81 -2.89 7.38
N GLU A 64 20.87 -3.09 6.44
CA GLU A 64 20.00 -4.26 6.41
C GLU A 64 20.80 -5.55 6.32
N GLN A 65 21.84 -5.60 5.47
CA GLN A 65 22.74 -6.76 5.35
C GLN A 65 23.52 -7.03 6.66
N ARG A 66 23.98 -5.98 7.35
CA ARG A 66 24.66 -6.14 8.65
C ARG A 66 23.72 -6.73 9.70
N VAL A 67 22.49 -6.24 9.78
CA VAL A 67 21.47 -6.77 10.71
C VAL A 67 21.14 -8.23 10.38
N ALA A 68 20.92 -8.55 9.11
CA ALA A 68 20.67 -9.92 8.67
C ALA A 68 21.82 -10.87 9.07
N ASN A 69 23.06 -10.47 8.82
CA ASN A 69 24.22 -11.28 9.19
C ASN A 69 24.35 -11.52 10.71
N ILE A 70 23.94 -10.54 11.52
CA ILE A 70 23.92 -10.69 12.99
C ILE A 70 22.79 -11.65 13.39
N ALA A 71 21.58 -11.46 12.82
CA ALA A 71 20.42 -12.31 13.10
C ALA A 71 20.71 -13.78 12.78
N TRP A 72 21.30 -14.08 11.60
CA TRP A 72 21.70 -15.43 11.24
C TRP A 72 22.71 -16.03 12.22
N LYS A 73 23.74 -15.27 12.63
CA LYS A 73 24.72 -15.76 13.63
C LYS A 73 24.09 -16.04 14.99
N ILE A 74 23.07 -15.32 15.38
CA ILE A 74 22.33 -15.58 16.61
C ILE A 74 21.49 -16.83 16.47
N ALA A 75 20.73 -16.94 15.36
CA ALA A 75 19.90 -18.11 15.08
C ALA A 75 20.72 -19.42 15.07
N GLU A 76 21.88 -19.44 14.42
CA GLU A 76 22.80 -20.61 14.41
C GLU A 76 23.26 -21.03 15.82
N ARG A 77 23.29 -20.10 16.78
CA ARG A 77 23.70 -20.39 18.17
C ARG A 77 22.54 -20.86 19.05
N GLU A 78 21.33 -20.54 18.65
CA GLU A 78 20.12 -20.78 19.44
C GLU A 78 19.24 -21.92 18.90
N GLU A 79 19.76 -22.76 17.96
CA GLU A 79 19.03 -23.84 17.30
C GLU A 79 18.27 -24.80 18.24
N ASN A 80 18.52 -24.78 19.56
CA ASN A 80 17.87 -25.62 20.56
C ASN A 80 17.11 -24.85 21.65
N ARG A 81 16.88 -23.55 21.48
CA ARG A 81 16.14 -22.77 22.45
C ARG A 81 14.70 -22.63 22.01
N GLU A 82 13.79 -23.32 22.68
CA GLU A 82 12.37 -23.02 22.54
C GLU A 82 12.13 -21.58 23.04
N PRO A 83 11.52 -20.72 22.23
CA PRO A 83 11.18 -19.38 22.67
C PRO A 83 10.13 -19.49 23.80
N GLU A 84 10.46 -19.03 24.98
CA GLU A 84 9.42 -18.80 26.00
C GLU A 84 8.51 -17.68 25.52
N PRO A 85 7.21 -17.93 25.34
CA PRO A 85 6.26 -16.92 24.88
C PRO A 85 5.90 -15.97 26.01
N GLU A 86 6.82 -15.11 26.40
CA GLU A 86 6.48 -13.97 27.25
C GLU A 86 5.92 -12.87 26.35
N LEU A 87 4.61 -12.64 26.44
CA LEU A 87 3.95 -11.54 25.75
C LEU A 87 4.28 -10.22 26.45
N CYS A 88 5.43 -9.64 26.12
CA CYS A 88 5.76 -8.30 26.57
C CYS A 88 4.82 -7.28 25.92
N ARG A 89 4.23 -6.44 26.77
CA ARG A 89 3.41 -5.33 26.31
C ARG A 89 4.28 -4.14 25.93
N PRO A 90 3.91 -3.37 24.89
CA PRO A 90 4.58 -2.11 24.61
C PRO A 90 4.35 -1.11 25.75
N ASP A 91 5.29 -0.19 25.96
CA ASP A 91 5.19 0.85 26.96
C ASP A 91 4.07 1.84 26.65
N LYS A 92 3.84 2.07 25.34
CA LYS A 92 2.83 2.98 24.85
C LYS A 92 2.20 2.46 23.56
N MET A 93 0.93 2.80 23.37
CA MET A 93 0.23 2.57 22.09
C MET A 93 -0.17 3.90 21.47
N VAL A 94 -0.01 4.03 20.15
CA VAL A 94 -0.48 5.16 19.35
C VAL A 94 -1.28 4.66 18.16
N ASN A 95 -2.23 5.46 17.70
CA ASN A 95 -2.96 5.17 16.46
C ASN A 95 -2.22 5.79 15.27
N ALA A 96 -1.23 5.06 14.76
CA ALA A 96 -0.40 5.51 13.65
C ALA A 96 -1.19 5.62 12.34
N GLU A 97 -2.18 4.75 12.12
CA GLU A 97 -3.06 4.80 10.96
C GLU A 97 -3.84 6.12 10.88
N ASN A 98 -4.43 6.56 11.98
CA ASN A 98 -5.16 7.83 12.01
C ASN A 98 -4.24 9.03 11.72
N GLY A 99 -3.02 9.02 12.24
CA GLY A 99 -1.99 10.02 11.93
C GLY A 99 -1.65 10.03 10.43
N HIS A 100 -1.50 8.86 9.83
CA HIS A 100 -1.23 8.70 8.40
C HIS A 100 -2.38 9.22 7.54
N ARG A 101 -3.62 8.81 7.83
CA ARG A 101 -4.83 9.30 7.13
C ARG A 101 -4.95 10.83 7.15
N ASN A 102 -4.72 11.44 8.30
CA ASN A 102 -4.77 12.90 8.43
C ASN A 102 -3.67 13.58 7.62
N THR A 103 -2.49 13.00 7.55
CA THR A 103 -1.38 13.49 6.72
C THR A 103 -1.72 13.41 5.24
N LEU A 104 -2.26 12.28 4.77
CA LEU A 104 -2.68 12.11 3.38
C LEU A 104 -3.83 13.06 3.01
N ALA A 105 -4.82 13.23 3.88
CA ALA A 105 -5.91 14.17 3.65
C ALA A 105 -5.39 15.60 3.43
N LYS A 106 -4.51 16.08 4.32
CA LYS A 106 -3.88 17.40 4.18
C LYS A 106 -3.07 17.56 2.90
N ARG A 107 -2.27 16.54 2.54
CA ARG A 107 -1.48 16.56 1.30
C ARG A 107 -2.38 16.62 0.08
N PHE A 108 -3.46 15.84 0.06
CA PHE A 108 -4.44 15.88 -1.02
C PHE A 108 -5.09 17.26 -1.16
N GLU A 109 -5.51 17.87 -0.05
CA GLU A 109 -6.09 19.23 -0.03
C GLU A 109 -5.09 20.28 -0.55
N MET A 110 -3.82 20.18 -0.15
CA MET A 110 -2.76 21.05 -0.64
C MET A 110 -2.55 20.87 -2.15
N MET A 111 -2.46 19.64 -2.65
CA MET A 111 -2.31 19.37 -4.08
C MET A 111 -3.50 19.90 -4.88
N ALA A 112 -4.72 19.68 -4.40
CA ALA A 112 -5.92 20.19 -5.06
C ALA A 112 -5.91 21.72 -5.12
N ALA A 113 -5.50 22.40 -4.05
CA ALA A 113 -5.37 23.85 -4.01
C ALA A 113 -4.30 24.38 -4.97
N ASP A 114 -3.13 23.72 -5.02
CA ASP A 114 -2.03 24.09 -5.93
C ASP A 114 -2.44 23.96 -7.40
N LEU A 115 -3.28 22.97 -7.71
CA LEU A 115 -3.82 22.74 -9.06
C LEU A 115 -5.12 23.51 -9.34
N ALA A 116 -5.59 24.33 -8.41
CA ALA A 116 -6.86 25.07 -8.47
C ALA A 116 -8.08 24.14 -8.75
N ILE A 117 -8.09 22.96 -8.15
CA ILE A 117 -9.16 21.96 -8.29
C ILE A 117 -10.13 22.10 -7.11
N GLU A 118 -11.40 22.34 -7.42
CA GLU A 118 -12.51 22.29 -6.45
C GLU A 118 -13.05 20.86 -6.35
N VAL A 119 -12.50 20.08 -5.41
CA VAL A 119 -12.77 18.63 -5.27
C VAL A 119 -14.26 18.33 -5.08
N GLU A 120 -14.99 19.16 -4.34
CA GLU A 120 -16.42 18.99 -4.07
C GLU A 120 -17.31 19.16 -5.32
N SER A 121 -16.81 19.82 -6.36
CA SER A 121 -17.52 20.03 -7.62
C SER A 121 -17.27 18.95 -8.65
N ILE A 122 -16.37 17.99 -8.38
CA ILE A 122 -15.98 16.94 -9.34
C ILE A 122 -17.10 15.92 -9.54
N ASN A 123 -17.50 15.74 -10.79
CA ASN A 123 -18.29 14.58 -11.21
C ASN A 123 -17.35 13.40 -11.49
N TRP A 124 -17.04 12.63 -10.45
CA TRP A 124 -16.09 11.54 -10.55
C TRP A 124 -16.40 10.50 -11.64
N PRO A 125 -17.67 10.02 -11.83
CA PRO A 125 -17.97 9.13 -12.93
C PRO A 125 -17.64 9.70 -14.32
N GLU A 126 -17.83 11.00 -14.51
CA GLU A 126 -17.49 11.67 -15.76
C GLU A 126 -15.97 11.77 -15.95
N ILE A 127 -15.23 12.17 -14.92
CA ILE A 127 -13.76 12.28 -14.96
C ILE A 127 -13.11 10.91 -15.15
N LEU A 128 -13.56 9.90 -14.40
CA LEU A 128 -13.03 8.54 -14.53
C LEU A 128 -13.46 7.86 -15.83
N GLY A 129 -14.54 8.32 -16.45
CA GLY A 129 -15.14 7.69 -17.63
C GLY A 129 -15.82 6.35 -17.34
N ILE A 130 -16.14 6.08 -16.06
CA ILE A 130 -16.76 4.85 -15.55
C ILE A 130 -17.67 5.16 -14.37
N SER A 131 -18.58 4.24 -14.02
CA SER A 131 -19.50 4.41 -12.89
C SER A 131 -18.83 4.21 -11.51
N GLU A 132 -17.83 3.33 -11.44
CA GLU A 132 -17.07 3.01 -10.23
C GLU A 132 -15.68 2.50 -10.56
N LEU A 133 -14.72 2.79 -9.69
CA LEU A 133 -13.36 2.26 -9.72
C LEU A 133 -13.31 0.90 -9.04
N LEU A 134 -12.68 -0.12 -9.64
CA LEU A 134 -12.41 -1.36 -8.91
C LEU A 134 -11.14 -1.22 -8.09
N LEU A 135 -11.25 -1.42 -6.78
CA LEU A 135 -10.15 -1.30 -5.83
C LEU A 135 -9.70 -2.68 -5.36
N ASP A 136 -8.42 -2.91 -5.39
CA ASP A 136 -7.76 -4.06 -4.80
C ASP A 136 -6.76 -3.59 -3.74
N SER A 137 -7.13 -3.73 -2.48
CA SER A 137 -6.28 -3.38 -1.33
C SER A 137 -5.38 -4.54 -0.88
N SER A 138 -5.29 -5.63 -1.64
CA SER A 138 -4.56 -6.87 -1.30
C SER A 138 -4.96 -7.54 0.02
N GLY A 139 -6.04 -7.10 0.68
CA GLY A 139 -6.36 -7.47 2.06
C GLY A 139 -5.36 -6.91 3.08
N GLY A 140 -4.57 -5.93 2.69
CA GLY A 140 -3.42 -5.40 3.42
C GLY A 140 -3.73 -4.19 4.32
N ALA A 141 -2.68 -3.52 4.76
CA ALA A 141 -2.74 -2.38 5.67
C ALA A 141 -3.53 -1.18 5.12
N ALA A 142 -3.75 -1.12 3.80
CA ALA A 142 -4.49 -0.04 3.15
C ALA A 142 -6.02 -0.24 3.12
N THR A 143 -6.51 -1.44 3.42
CA THR A 143 -7.90 -1.85 3.22
C THR A 143 -8.94 -0.87 3.78
N GLU A 144 -8.80 -0.46 5.03
CA GLU A 144 -9.79 0.42 5.65
C GLU A 144 -9.55 1.90 5.33
N TRP A 145 -8.32 2.36 5.45
CA TRP A 145 -8.04 3.78 5.36
C TRP A 145 -8.12 4.32 3.93
N PHE A 146 -7.74 3.53 2.92
CA PHE A 146 -7.80 3.97 1.52
C PHE A 146 -9.25 4.05 1.03
N ALA A 147 -10.05 3.03 1.30
CA ALA A 147 -11.48 3.01 1.05
C ALA A 147 -12.20 4.20 1.72
N THR A 148 -11.89 4.46 2.99
CA THR A 148 -12.41 5.64 3.70
C THR A 148 -11.99 6.95 3.04
N GLY A 149 -10.75 7.03 2.52
CA GLY A 149 -10.24 8.18 1.78
C GLY A 149 -11.02 8.47 0.52
N LEU A 150 -11.31 7.44 -0.28
CA LEU A 150 -12.13 7.53 -1.50
C LEU A 150 -13.57 7.96 -1.18
N THR A 151 -14.20 7.31 -0.19
CA THR A 151 -15.57 7.63 0.24
C THR A 151 -15.72 9.10 0.65
N ARG A 152 -14.78 9.62 1.44
CA ARG A 152 -14.80 11.02 1.89
C ARG A 152 -14.71 12.03 0.76
N ARG A 153 -14.17 11.65 -0.38
CA ARG A 153 -14.03 12.49 -1.57
C ARG A 153 -15.09 12.25 -2.63
N GLY A 154 -16.07 11.38 -2.30
CA GLY A 154 -17.14 11.03 -3.22
C GLY A 154 -16.68 10.23 -4.45
N ILE A 155 -15.50 9.62 -4.40
CA ILE A 155 -15.00 8.75 -5.47
C ILE A 155 -15.73 7.41 -5.38
N PRO A 156 -16.53 7.02 -6.38
CA PRO A 156 -17.23 5.75 -6.36
C PRO A 156 -16.24 4.61 -6.60
N PHE A 157 -16.26 3.61 -5.74
CA PHE A 157 -15.40 2.43 -5.88
C PHE A 157 -16.07 1.17 -5.35
N ARG A 158 -15.54 0.03 -5.76
CA ARG A 158 -15.89 -1.29 -5.24
C ARG A 158 -14.63 -2.09 -4.94
N GLU A 159 -14.48 -2.53 -3.68
CA GLU A 159 -13.40 -3.44 -3.26
C GLU A 159 -13.60 -4.81 -3.88
N VAL A 160 -12.55 -5.37 -4.49
CA VAL A 160 -12.58 -6.67 -5.15
C VAL A 160 -11.63 -7.70 -4.53
N SER A 161 -10.70 -7.29 -3.67
CA SER A 161 -9.90 -8.26 -2.93
C SER A 161 -10.78 -9.02 -1.92
N ASN A 162 -10.44 -10.29 -1.69
CA ASN A 162 -11.13 -11.09 -0.70
C ASN A 162 -10.43 -10.93 0.65
N LEU A 163 -11.05 -10.20 1.55
CA LEU A 163 -10.49 -9.92 2.88
C LEU A 163 -10.36 -11.16 3.79
N ASP A 164 -11.02 -12.25 3.43
CA ASP A 164 -10.92 -13.54 4.13
C ASP A 164 -9.81 -14.44 3.55
N SER A 165 -9.21 -14.06 2.42
CA SER A 165 -8.07 -14.77 1.82
C SER A 165 -6.75 -14.33 2.46
N PRO A 166 -5.69 -15.16 2.37
CA PRO A 166 -4.34 -14.75 2.73
C PRO A 166 -3.91 -13.46 1.99
N LEU A 167 -3.10 -12.66 2.67
CA LEU A 167 -2.53 -11.43 2.14
C LEU A 167 -1.80 -11.67 0.81
N ASN A 168 -2.02 -10.82 -0.19
CA ASN A 168 -1.42 -10.88 -1.53
C ASN A 168 -1.75 -12.15 -2.35
N GLU A 169 -2.75 -12.94 -1.97
CA GLU A 169 -3.13 -14.15 -2.73
C GLU A 169 -4.05 -13.78 -3.89
N ASP A 170 -3.61 -13.99 -5.12
CA ASP A 170 -4.30 -13.67 -6.37
C ASP A 170 -4.75 -12.20 -6.48
N CYS A 171 -4.06 -11.28 -5.79
CA CYS A 171 -4.40 -9.86 -5.68
C CYS A 171 -3.18 -9.02 -5.35
N GLY A 172 -3.37 -7.70 -5.37
CA GLY A 172 -2.39 -6.73 -4.94
C GLY A 172 -1.38 -6.30 -6.01
N ALA A 173 -0.81 -5.13 -5.83
CA ALA A 173 0.14 -4.53 -6.76
C ALA A 173 1.43 -5.36 -6.97
N GLY A 174 1.77 -6.24 -6.02
CA GLY A 174 2.96 -7.08 -6.12
C GLY A 174 2.92 -8.14 -7.24
N ASN A 175 1.72 -8.50 -7.67
CA ASN A 175 1.49 -9.49 -8.73
C ASN A 175 1.31 -8.86 -10.12
N LEU A 176 1.55 -7.56 -10.25
CA LEU A 176 1.44 -6.80 -11.50
C LEU A 176 2.78 -6.16 -11.84
N SER A 177 3.11 -6.13 -13.14
CA SER A 177 4.31 -5.44 -13.64
C SER A 177 3.96 -4.08 -14.26
N PRO A 178 4.81 -3.07 -14.11
CA PRO A 178 4.62 -1.75 -14.75
C PRO A 178 4.37 -1.79 -16.26
N THR A 179 4.85 -2.83 -16.93
CA THR A 179 4.74 -2.98 -18.39
C THR A 179 3.58 -3.87 -18.84
N ASP A 180 2.78 -4.36 -17.90
CA ASP A 180 1.72 -5.30 -18.20
C ASP A 180 0.56 -4.64 -18.95
N SER A 181 0.04 -5.39 -19.91
CA SER A 181 -1.18 -5.04 -20.63
C SER A 181 -1.93 -6.31 -21.06
N TRP A 182 -3.24 -6.25 -21.10
CA TRP A 182 -4.10 -7.41 -21.40
C TRP A 182 -5.25 -7.01 -22.31
N THR A 183 -5.67 -7.94 -23.14
CA THR A 183 -6.99 -7.84 -23.81
C THR A 183 -8.09 -8.16 -22.82
N TRP A 184 -9.33 -7.71 -23.10
CA TRP A 184 -10.49 -8.02 -22.24
C TRP A 184 -10.68 -9.53 -22.05
N SER A 185 -10.47 -10.33 -23.10
CA SER A 185 -10.58 -11.80 -23.01
C SER A 185 -9.50 -12.44 -22.15
N GLN A 186 -8.27 -11.92 -22.17
CA GLN A 186 -7.20 -12.39 -21.28
C GLN A 186 -7.52 -12.08 -19.82
N MET A 187 -8.09 -10.90 -19.56
CA MET A 187 -8.45 -10.50 -18.20
C MET A 187 -9.52 -11.40 -17.59
N GLN A 188 -10.53 -11.85 -18.36
CA GLN A 188 -11.58 -12.74 -17.85
C GLN A 188 -11.07 -14.06 -17.27
N THR A 189 -9.94 -14.55 -17.75
CA THR A 189 -9.34 -15.82 -17.33
C THR A 189 -8.09 -15.63 -16.48
N HIS A 190 -7.79 -14.40 -16.09
CA HIS A 190 -6.59 -14.07 -15.33
C HIS A 190 -6.69 -14.54 -13.88
N GLU A 191 -5.59 -15.00 -13.31
CA GLU A 191 -5.53 -15.40 -11.90
C GLU A 191 -5.78 -14.22 -10.96
N HIS A 192 -5.23 -13.04 -11.30
CA HIS A 192 -5.37 -11.84 -10.51
C HIS A 192 -6.83 -11.37 -10.45
N ARG A 193 -7.35 -11.25 -9.25
CA ARG A 193 -8.78 -11.00 -8.97
C ARG A 193 -9.28 -9.68 -9.55
N LEU A 194 -8.50 -8.58 -9.41
CA LEU A 194 -8.86 -7.29 -9.99
C LEU A 194 -9.01 -7.40 -11.51
N LEU A 195 -8.03 -8.02 -12.19
CA LEU A 195 -8.06 -8.16 -13.64
C LEU A 195 -9.24 -8.98 -14.10
N ARG A 196 -9.51 -10.11 -13.44
CA ARG A 196 -10.68 -10.94 -13.76
C ARG A 196 -11.99 -10.17 -13.59
N SER A 197 -12.14 -9.42 -12.48
CA SER A 197 -13.31 -8.60 -12.24
C SER A 197 -13.51 -7.50 -13.29
N LEU A 198 -12.43 -6.87 -13.74
CA LEU A 198 -12.46 -5.89 -14.83
C LEU A 198 -12.79 -6.55 -16.17
N GLY A 199 -12.24 -7.72 -16.46
CA GLY A 199 -12.53 -8.51 -17.65
C GLY A 199 -14.01 -8.88 -17.74
N ASP A 200 -14.58 -9.38 -16.64
CA ASP A 200 -16.00 -9.74 -16.57
C ASP A 200 -16.90 -8.52 -16.74
N LEU A 201 -16.53 -7.38 -16.15
CA LEU A 201 -17.31 -6.15 -16.21
C LEU A 201 -17.31 -5.53 -17.62
N TYR A 202 -16.15 -5.52 -18.30
CA TYR A 202 -15.95 -4.69 -19.49
C TYR A 202 -15.78 -5.46 -20.80
N HIS A 203 -15.73 -6.79 -20.79
CA HIS A 203 -15.55 -7.59 -22.01
C HIS A 203 -16.58 -7.25 -23.12
N ASN A 204 -17.85 -7.13 -22.76
CA ASN A 204 -18.93 -6.85 -23.72
C ASN A 204 -19.21 -5.35 -23.93
N HIS A 205 -18.85 -4.53 -22.97
CA HIS A 205 -19.11 -3.08 -22.95
C HIS A 205 -17.89 -2.33 -22.44
N PRO A 206 -16.80 -2.28 -23.24
CA PRO A 206 -15.57 -1.63 -22.82
C PRO A 206 -15.78 -0.13 -22.57
N PRO A 207 -15.11 0.43 -21.56
CA PRO A 207 -15.10 1.86 -21.34
C PRO A 207 -14.29 2.58 -22.43
N ASN A 208 -14.37 3.90 -22.45
CA ASN A 208 -13.50 4.68 -23.33
C ASN A 208 -12.02 4.40 -23.04
N SER A 209 -11.19 4.39 -24.09
CA SER A 209 -9.74 4.31 -23.91
C SER A 209 -9.23 5.52 -23.10
N GLY A 210 -8.36 5.28 -22.13
CA GLY A 210 -7.86 6.30 -21.23
C GLY A 210 -8.68 6.45 -19.93
N SER A 211 -9.75 5.67 -19.75
CA SER A 211 -10.49 5.66 -18.49
C SER A 211 -9.72 4.94 -17.41
N LEU A 212 -9.64 5.52 -16.22
CA LEU A 212 -9.09 4.87 -15.04
C LEU A 212 -10.14 3.91 -14.46
N ILE A 213 -9.88 2.60 -14.55
CA ILE A 213 -10.86 1.54 -14.25
C ILE A 213 -10.54 0.75 -12.98
N GLY A 214 -9.30 0.78 -12.52
CA GLY A 214 -8.88 0.01 -11.35
C GLY A 214 -7.67 0.60 -10.65
N ALA A 215 -7.49 0.20 -9.38
CA ALA A 215 -6.32 0.50 -8.58
C ALA A 215 -5.95 -0.73 -7.72
N ALA A 216 -4.68 -1.05 -7.65
CA ALA A 216 -4.14 -2.11 -6.80
C ALA A 216 -3.07 -1.56 -5.86
N LEU A 217 -3.16 -1.95 -4.57
CA LEU A 217 -2.15 -1.66 -3.55
C LEU A 217 -1.44 -2.95 -3.14
N ASP A 218 -0.27 -2.83 -2.55
CA ASP A 218 0.40 -3.99 -1.96
C ASP A 218 0.09 -4.13 -0.45
N GLY A 219 0.56 -5.23 0.15
CA GLY A 219 0.17 -5.61 1.50
C GLY A 219 0.50 -4.61 2.59
N ASP A 220 1.58 -3.85 2.48
CA ASP A 220 1.97 -2.82 3.43
C ASP A 220 1.69 -1.38 2.93
N GLY A 221 0.97 -1.25 1.81
CA GLY A 221 0.39 0.00 1.31
C GLY A 221 1.42 1.06 0.95
N ASP A 222 2.63 0.66 0.51
CA ASP A 222 3.65 1.58 0.03
C ASP A 222 3.72 1.65 -1.51
N ARG A 223 3.01 0.75 -2.21
CA ARG A 223 2.86 0.74 -3.68
C ARG A 223 1.41 0.89 -4.09
N CYS A 224 1.20 1.61 -5.17
CA CYS A 224 -0.07 1.71 -5.86
C CYS A 224 0.17 1.61 -7.36
N LEU A 225 -0.57 0.74 -8.04
CA LEU A 225 -0.63 0.66 -9.50
C LEU A 225 -2.05 0.98 -9.93
N LEU A 226 -2.19 1.78 -10.97
CA LEU A 226 -3.49 2.08 -11.57
C LEU A 226 -3.70 1.22 -12.81
N ILE A 227 -4.94 0.95 -13.14
CA ILE A 227 -5.33 0.22 -14.36
C ILE A 227 -6.13 1.16 -15.25
N GLU A 228 -5.59 1.41 -16.43
CA GLU A 228 -6.18 2.27 -17.45
C GLU A 228 -6.68 1.44 -18.61
N SER A 229 -7.88 1.74 -19.11
CA SER A 229 -8.46 1.10 -20.28
C SER A 229 -7.73 1.50 -21.57
N THR A 230 -7.63 0.56 -22.49
CA THR A 230 -7.16 0.78 -23.86
C THR A 230 -8.26 0.39 -24.86
N VAL A 231 -8.06 0.61 -26.13
CA VAL A 231 -9.03 0.24 -27.19
C VAL A 231 -9.43 -1.24 -27.10
N ASN A 232 -8.52 -2.14 -26.75
CA ASN A 232 -8.73 -3.58 -26.79
C ASN A 232 -8.65 -4.28 -25.44
N GLY A 233 -8.44 -3.53 -24.35
CA GLY A 233 -8.23 -4.12 -23.03
C GLY A 233 -7.78 -3.08 -21.99
N ALA A 234 -6.75 -3.40 -21.22
CA ALA A 234 -6.22 -2.52 -20.20
C ALA A 234 -4.69 -2.63 -20.08
N LYS A 235 -4.08 -1.63 -19.46
CA LYS A 235 -2.64 -1.58 -19.13
C LYS A 235 -2.44 -1.08 -17.71
N VAL A 236 -1.27 -1.37 -17.14
CA VAL A 236 -0.80 -0.78 -15.89
C VAL A 236 -0.35 0.66 -16.14
N VAL A 237 -0.65 1.53 -15.18
CA VAL A 237 -0.04 2.86 -15.00
C VAL A 237 0.69 2.82 -13.67
N ASP A 238 1.99 2.93 -13.72
CA ASP A 238 2.86 2.81 -12.57
C ASP A 238 3.16 4.17 -11.89
N GLY A 239 3.96 4.12 -10.81
CA GLY A 239 4.33 5.32 -10.07
C GLY A 239 5.13 6.34 -10.88
N ASP A 240 5.95 5.90 -11.81
CA ASP A 240 6.76 6.79 -12.65
C ASP A 240 5.87 7.54 -13.65
N GLN A 241 4.92 6.85 -14.26
CA GLN A 241 3.92 7.48 -15.13
C GLN A 241 3.03 8.45 -14.35
N MET A 242 2.55 8.05 -13.16
CA MET A 242 1.75 8.95 -12.31
C MET A 242 2.55 10.20 -11.90
N ALA A 243 3.85 10.05 -11.62
CA ALA A 243 4.71 11.18 -11.30
C ALA A 243 4.92 12.12 -12.51
N ASP A 244 5.12 11.56 -13.70
CA ASP A 244 5.23 12.35 -14.95
C ASP A 244 3.94 13.14 -15.22
N ASP A 245 2.78 12.49 -15.08
CA ASP A 245 1.48 13.14 -15.25
C ASP A 245 1.26 14.28 -14.24
N LEU A 246 1.62 14.08 -12.98
CA LEU A 246 1.56 15.12 -11.95
C LEU A 246 2.52 16.28 -12.24
N MET A 247 3.76 16.00 -12.64
CA MET A 247 4.73 17.06 -12.98
C MET A 247 4.24 17.89 -14.15
N ARG A 248 3.67 17.26 -15.18
CA ARG A 248 3.05 17.98 -16.31
C ARG A 248 1.88 18.85 -15.89
N ALA A 249 1.04 18.36 -14.95
CA ALA A 249 -0.08 19.15 -14.41
C ALA A 249 0.39 20.37 -13.62
N TRP A 250 1.59 20.34 -13.03
CA TRP A 250 2.20 21.48 -12.34
C TRP A 250 3.08 22.37 -13.24
N ASP A 251 3.18 22.09 -14.55
CA ASP A 251 4.09 22.81 -15.48
C ASP A 251 5.58 22.78 -15.04
N VAL A 252 6.06 21.66 -14.49
CA VAL A 252 7.46 21.47 -14.03
C VAL A 252 8.25 20.60 -14.98
#